data_7508ccb5652bcbdcbd21e2f4f412ef66
#
_entry.id   7508ccb5652bcbdcbd21e2f4f412ef66
#
_cell.length_a   1.000
_cell.length_b   1.000
_cell.length_c   1.000
_cell.angle_alpha   90.00
_cell.angle_beta   90.00
_cell.angle_gamma   90.00
#
_symmetry.space_group_name_H-M   'P 1'
#
loop_
_entity.id
_entity.type
_entity.pdbx_description
1 polymer ?
#
loop_
_entity_poly.entity_id
_entity_poly.type
_entity_poly.pdbx_seq_one_letter_code
_entity_poly.pdbx_strand_id
1 'polypeptide(L)'
;MSDAADFKFDNPLEPTPADWKLDPLEENSGGIITVQRVSLVRIVCVAAETGARMQRDGLSDDPVSWMMSPLELFGGLAPIEACLERLPCSKAILLHGLGLALDADSESIGKLVGSEQPVNHPEPVHA
;
A
#
# COMPACT_ATOMS: atom_id res chain seq x y z
N MET A 1 -8.50 -33.42 9.89
CA MET A 1 -8.49 -32.79 9.99
C MET A 1 -8.30 -32.16 9.72
N SER A 2 -8.32 -31.99 9.62
CA SER A 2 -8.24 -31.13 9.52
C SER A 2 -8.26 -30.45 9.55
N ASP A 3 -8.40 -30.36 9.61
CA ASP A 3 -8.45 -29.55 9.68
C ASP A 3 -8.45 -28.73 9.90
N ALA A 4 -8.64 -28.80 10.10
CA ALA A 4 -8.68 -27.97 10.65
C ALA A 4 -8.32 -26.85 10.23
N ALA A 5 -7.69 -26.82 10.24
CA ALA A 5 -7.23 -25.77 9.93
C ALA A 5 -8.07 -25.07 9.25
N ASP A 6 -8.48 -25.44 8.84
CA ASP A 6 -9.26 -24.90 8.15
C ASP A 6 -10.13 -24.14 8.76
N PHE A 7 -10.16 -23.88 9.60
CA PHE A 7 -11.03 -23.23 10.09
C PHE A 7 -10.84 -21.86 10.24
N LYS A 8 -9.89 -21.31 10.44
CA LYS A 8 -9.75 -20.08 10.58
C LYS A 8 -10.09 -19.32 9.45
N PHE A 9 -9.77 -19.71 8.43
CA PHE A 9 -10.14 -19.00 7.31
C PHE A 9 -11.58 -19.07 7.12
N ASP A 10 -12.20 -19.64 7.99
CA ASP A 10 -13.59 -19.63 7.99
C ASP A 10 -14.18 -18.34 8.41
N ASN A 11 -13.41 -17.33 8.74
CA ASN A 11 -13.96 -16.07 9.12
C ASN A 11 -13.88 -15.11 7.95
N PRO A 12 -14.92 -15.03 7.14
CA PRO A 12 -14.86 -14.19 5.94
C PRO A 12 -14.88 -12.70 6.26
N LEU A 13 -15.17 -12.34 7.50
CA LEU A 13 -15.21 -10.94 7.86
C LEU A 13 -13.83 -10.37 8.11
N GLU A 14 -12.84 -11.21 8.23
CA GLU A 14 -11.49 -10.74 8.48
C GLU A 14 -10.61 -11.06 7.31
N PRO A 15 -10.30 -10.06 6.50
CA PRO A 15 -9.46 -10.31 5.34
C PRO A 15 -8.08 -10.77 5.77
N THR A 16 -7.55 -11.73 5.04
CA THR A 16 -6.23 -12.24 5.27
C THR A 16 -5.31 -11.69 4.21
N PRO A 17 -4.13 -11.19 4.58
CA PRO A 17 -3.23 -10.68 3.55
C PRO A 17 -2.87 -11.76 2.56
N ALA A 18 -2.93 -11.43 1.30
CA ALA A 18 -2.58 -12.36 0.25
C ALA A 18 -1.07 -12.42 0.09
N ASP A 19 -0.60 -13.57 -0.37
CA ASP A 19 0.80 -13.73 -0.67
C ASP A 19 1.05 -13.26 -2.09
N TRP A 20 1.80 -12.19 -2.23
CA TRP A 20 2.03 -11.57 -3.51
C TRP A 20 3.34 -11.99 -4.16
N LYS A 21 3.98 -13.03 -3.61
CA LYS A 21 5.23 -13.52 -4.18
C LYS A 21 4.91 -14.49 -5.31
N LEU A 22 4.47 -13.94 -6.41
CA LEU A 22 4.06 -14.72 -7.56
C LEU A 22 5.02 -14.47 -8.72
N ASP A 23 5.20 -15.47 -9.56
CA ASP A 23 6.01 -15.34 -10.74
C ASP A 23 5.20 -14.58 -11.79
N PRO A 24 5.65 -13.39 -12.21
CA PRO A 24 4.86 -12.61 -13.16
C PRO A 24 4.74 -13.27 -14.53
N LEU A 25 5.53 -14.30 -14.80
CA LEU A 25 5.47 -14.98 -16.08
C LEU A 25 4.57 -16.21 -16.05
N GLU A 26 4.02 -16.53 -14.87
CA GLU A 26 3.11 -17.65 -14.77
C GLU A 26 1.73 -17.27 -15.23
N GLU A 27 1.01 -18.25 -15.74
CA GLU A 27 -0.38 -18.04 -16.14
C GLU A 27 -1.29 -18.59 -15.07
N ASN A 28 -2.34 -17.85 -14.79
CA ASN A 28 -3.40 -18.33 -13.91
C ASN A 28 -2.97 -18.60 -12.47
N SER A 29 -1.94 -17.93 -12.03
CA SER A 29 -1.51 -18.04 -10.65
C SER A 29 -2.13 -16.93 -9.82
N GLY A 30 -2.44 -17.23 -8.56
CA GLY A 30 -2.87 -16.21 -7.62
C GLY A 30 -4.33 -15.83 -7.69
N GLY A 31 -5.09 -16.45 -8.60
CA GLY A 31 -6.51 -16.17 -8.69
C GLY A 31 -6.81 -14.88 -9.41
N ILE A 32 -8.05 -14.45 -9.29
CA ILE A 32 -8.55 -13.28 -10.00
C ILE A 32 -9.06 -12.29 -8.98
N ILE A 33 -8.72 -11.03 -9.17
CA ILE A 33 -9.30 -9.96 -8.38
C ILE A 33 -9.95 -8.98 -9.33
N THR A 34 -10.92 -8.24 -8.80
CA THR A 34 -11.61 -7.21 -9.57
C THR A 34 -11.34 -5.87 -8.90
N VAL A 35 -10.81 -4.94 -9.66
CA VAL A 35 -10.48 -3.62 -9.12
C VAL A 35 -10.98 -2.54 -10.06
N GLN A 36 -11.16 -1.35 -9.52
CA GLN A 36 -11.51 -0.21 -10.34
C GLN A 36 -10.28 0.27 -11.09
N ARG A 37 -10.52 0.91 -12.22
CA ARG A 37 -9.40 1.42 -13.01
C ARG A 37 -8.54 2.41 -12.22
N VAL A 38 -9.19 3.25 -11.41
CA VAL A 38 -8.45 4.23 -10.62
C VAL A 38 -7.53 3.53 -9.61
N SER A 39 -7.91 2.34 -9.15
CA SER A 39 -7.06 1.58 -8.24
C SER A 39 -5.77 1.16 -8.92
N LEU A 40 -5.85 0.77 -10.19
CA LEU A 40 -4.65 0.44 -10.94
C LEU A 40 -3.76 1.66 -11.12
N VAL A 41 -4.36 2.82 -11.37
CA VAL A 41 -3.60 4.06 -11.49
C VAL A 41 -2.88 4.35 -10.19
N ARG A 42 -3.55 4.14 -9.06
CA ARG A 42 -2.93 4.35 -7.76
C ARG A 42 -1.70 3.47 -7.59
N ILE A 43 -1.82 2.19 -7.95
CA ILE A 43 -0.71 1.26 -7.82
C ILE A 43 0.46 1.68 -8.69
N VAL A 44 0.18 2.09 -9.91
CA VAL A 44 1.23 2.54 -10.82
C VAL A 44 1.95 3.76 -10.25
N CYS A 45 1.18 4.70 -9.71
CA CYS A 45 1.78 5.91 -9.13
C CYS A 45 2.64 5.59 -7.92
N VAL A 46 2.16 4.71 -7.05
CA VAL A 46 2.92 4.33 -5.86
C VAL A 46 4.20 3.60 -6.27
N ALA A 47 4.10 2.69 -7.24
CA ALA A 47 5.27 1.96 -7.69
C ALA A 47 6.30 2.90 -8.29
N ALA A 48 5.86 3.88 -9.06
CA ALA A 48 6.77 4.86 -9.65
C ALA A 48 7.45 5.70 -8.58
N GLU A 49 6.70 6.14 -7.57
CA GLU A 49 7.29 6.92 -6.48
C GLU A 49 8.27 6.07 -5.69
N THR A 50 7.94 4.82 -5.48
CA THR A 50 8.83 3.92 -4.75
C THR A 50 10.16 3.78 -5.47
N GLY A 51 10.10 3.50 -6.77
CA GLY A 51 11.31 3.35 -7.56
C GLY A 51 12.11 4.63 -7.63
N ALA A 52 11.43 5.76 -7.79
CA ALA A 52 12.11 7.05 -7.85
C ALA A 52 12.83 7.35 -6.55
N ARG A 53 12.19 7.03 -5.42
CA ARG A 53 12.81 7.27 -4.13
C ARG A 53 14.03 6.39 -3.92
N MET A 54 13.90 5.09 -4.24
CA MET A 54 15.01 4.18 -4.06
C MET A 54 16.22 4.65 -4.85
N GLN A 55 16.01 5.13 -6.05
CA GLN A 55 17.07 5.63 -6.88
C GLN A 55 17.62 6.94 -6.37
N ARG A 56 16.73 7.88 -6.02
CA ARG A 56 17.15 9.21 -5.56
C ARG A 56 17.97 9.13 -4.29
N ASP A 57 17.56 8.29 -3.36
CA ASP A 57 18.19 8.21 -2.05
C ASP A 57 19.27 7.14 -1.99
N GLY A 58 19.52 6.44 -3.10
CA GLY A 58 20.55 5.42 -3.13
C GLY A 58 20.29 4.25 -2.20
N LEU A 59 19.01 3.91 -2.02
CA LEU A 59 18.66 2.81 -1.14
C LEU A 59 18.91 1.49 -1.84
N SER A 60 19.33 0.51 -1.04
CA SER A 60 19.58 -0.81 -1.59
C SER A 60 18.32 -1.65 -1.67
N ASP A 61 17.22 -1.15 -1.15
CA ASP A 61 15.97 -1.89 -1.17
C ASP A 61 15.42 -1.96 -2.58
N ASP A 62 14.74 -3.06 -2.85
CA ASP A 62 14.14 -3.29 -4.16
C ASP A 62 12.70 -2.78 -4.17
N PRO A 63 12.33 -1.94 -5.15
CA PRO A 63 10.96 -1.40 -5.18
C PRO A 63 9.90 -2.49 -5.25
N VAL A 64 10.14 -3.56 -6.01
CA VAL A 64 9.17 -4.63 -6.13
C VAL A 64 9.00 -5.32 -4.79
N SER A 65 10.11 -5.57 -4.09
CA SER A 65 10.03 -6.18 -2.77
C SER A 65 9.24 -5.32 -1.80
N TRP A 66 9.43 -4.01 -1.84
CA TRP A 66 8.66 -3.12 -0.97
C TRP A 66 7.18 -3.20 -1.28
N MET A 67 6.83 -3.19 -2.56
CA MET A 67 5.43 -3.23 -2.99
C MET A 67 4.75 -4.53 -2.58
N MET A 68 5.51 -5.61 -2.46
CA MET A 68 4.95 -6.93 -2.21
C MET A 68 5.00 -7.37 -0.75
N SER A 69 5.62 -6.58 0.12
CA SER A 69 5.84 -6.98 1.50
C SER A 69 4.79 -6.41 2.43
N PRO A 70 4.25 -7.20 3.36
CA PRO A 70 3.32 -6.67 4.35
C PRO A 70 4.01 -5.63 5.21
N LEU A 71 3.35 -4.51 5.44
CA LEU A 71 3.92 -3.40 6.21
C LEU A 71 2.98 -2.97 7.30
N GLU A 72 3.57 -2.57 8.42
CA GLU A 72 2.78 -2.05 9.51
C GLU A 72 2.06 -0.76 9.13
N LEU A 73 2.64 0.01 8.24
CA LEU A 73 2.03 1.21 7.72
C LEU A 73 0.62 0.94 7.20
N PHE A 74 0.40 -0.24 6.67
CA PHE A 74 -0.89 -0.61 6.07
C PHE A 74 -1.58 -1.73 6.86
N GLY A 75 -1.30 -1.83 8.14
CA GLY A 75 -1.97 -2.81 8.97
C GLY A 75 -1.67 -4.25 8.60
N GLY A 76 -0.49 -4.49 8.05
CA GLY A 76 -0.08 -5.83 7.66
C GLY A 76 -0.36 -6.18 6.21
N LEU A 77 -0.96 -5.25 5.46
CA LEU A 77 -1.16 -5.49 4.03
C LEU A 77 0.06 -5.02 3.25
N ALA A 78 0.30 -5.66 2.12
CA ALA A 78 1.35 -5.21 1.23
C ALA A 78 0.89 -3.96 0.49
N PRO A 79 1.82 -3.07 0.13
CA PRO A 79 1.44 -1.85 -0.60
C PRO A 79 0.64 -2.12 -1.87
N ILE A 80 0.97 -3.19 -2.58
CA ILE A 80 0.26 -3.51 -3.81
C ILE A 80 -1.22 -3.75 -3.57
N GLU A 81 -1.55 -4.17 -2.38
CA GLU A 81 -2.94 -4.41 -2.01
C GLU A 81 -3.55 -3.20 -1.32
N ALA A 82 -2.84 -2.64 -0.37
CA ALA A 82 -3.37 -1.52 0.41
C ALA A 82 -3.59 -0.28 -0.46
N CYS A 83 -2.68 -0.02 -1.39
CA CYS A 83 -2.71 1.21 -2.16
C CYS A 83 -3.71 1.19 -3.29
N LEU A 84 -4.52 0.14 -3.38
CA LEU A 84 -5.70 0.18 -4.23
C LEU A 84 -6.66 1.24 -3.72
N GLU A 85 -6.62 1.53 -2.44
CA GLU A 85 -7.49 2.51 -1.82
C GLU A 85 -6.82 3.88 -1.76
N ARG A 86 -7.64 4.91 -1.74
CA ARG A 86 -7.15 6.29 -1.84
C ARG A 86 -6.25 6.68 -0.67
N LEU A 87 -6.68 6.41 0.54
CA LEU A 87 -5.93 6.88 1.70
C LEU A 87 -4.58 6.19 1.85
N PRO A 88 -4.49 4.86 1.75
CA PRO A 88 -3.16 4.24 1.77
C PRO A 88 -2.28 4.71 0.63
N CYS A 89 -2.86 4.96 -0.54
CA CYS A 89 -2.10 5.48 -1.67
C CYS A 89 -1.47 6.83 -1.30
N SER A 90 -2.25 7.72 -0.70
CA SER A 90 -1.76 9.00 -0.21
C SER A 90 -0.62 8.83 0.77
N LYS A 91 -0.77 7.92 1.71
CA LYS A 91 0.27 7.68 2.70
C LYS A 91 1.56 7.22 2.06
N ALA A 92 1.47 6.33 1.08
CA ALA A 92 2.65 5.83 0.40
C ALA A 92 3.36 6.94 -0.36
N ILE A 93 2.60 7.78 -1.04
CA ILE A 93 3.19 8.89 -1.79
C ILE A 93 3.89 9.85 -0.84
N LEU A 94 3.29 10.14 0.30
CA LEU A 94 3.92 11.00 1.30
C LEU A 94 5.18 10.37 1.88
N LEU A 95 5.12 9.08 2.16
CA LEU A 95 6.27 8.40 2.72
C LEU A 95 7.48 8.56 1.81
N HIS A 96 7.30 8.29 0.54
CA HIS A 96 8.42 8.34 -0.40
C HIS A 96 8.75 9.78 -0.79
N GLY A 97 7.75 10.61 -0.98
CA GLY A 97 7.97 11.98 -1.40
C GLY A 97 8.69 12.81 -0.35
N LEU A 98 8.43 12.53 0.92
CA LEU A 98 9.08 13.24 2.02
C LEU A 98 10.31 12.53 2.53
N GLY A 99 10.67 11.39 1.95
CA GLY A 99 11.86 10.67 2.37
C GLY A 99 11.77 10.10 3.77
N LEU A 100 10.58 9.68 4.18
CA LEU A 100 10.39 9.15 5.53
C LEU A 100 10.93 7.74 5.61
N ALA A 101 11.13 7.26 6.85
CA ALA A 101 11.67 5.92 7.06
C ALA A 101 10.76 4.89 6.41
N LEU A 102 11.34 3.91 5.75
CA LEU A 102 10.56 2.88 5.06
C LEU A 102 9.72 2.06 6.03
N ASP A 103 10.12 2.01 7.28
CA ASP A 103 9.37 1.28 8.31
C ASP A 103 8.53 2.21 9.18
N ALA A 104 8.25 3.42 8.70
CA ALA A 104 7.39 4.33 9.45
C ALA A 104 6.05 3.68 9.70
N ASP A 105 5.48 3.96 10.86
CA ASP A 105 4.21 3.34 11.20
C ASP A 105 3.06 4.21 10.72
N SER A 106 1.88 3.62 10.80
CA SER A 106 0.68 4.26 10.31
C SER A 106 0.37 5.54 11.07
N GLU A 107 0.68 5.57 12.35
CA GLU A 107 0.35 6.72 13.16
C GLU A 107 1.16 7.94 12.78
N SER A 108 2.45 7.76 12.55
CA SER A 108 3.31 8.88 12.16
C SER A 108 2.88 9.49 10.85
N ILE A 109 2.58 8.65 9.86
CA ILE A 109 2.12 9.14 8.57
C ILE A 109 0.73 9.74 8.70
N GLY A 110 -0.11 9.12 9.51
CA GLY A 110 -1.46 9.60 9.70
C GLY A 110 -1.51 11.00 10.25
N LYS A 111 -0.56 11.34 11.11
CA LYS A 111 -0.49 12.68 11.66
C LYS A 111 -0.22 13.71 10.57
N LEU A 112 0.65 13.37 9.63
CA LEU A 112 0.94 14.28 8.54
C LEU A 112 -0.29 14.49 7.65
N VAL A 113 -0.96 13.40 7.32
CA VAL A 113 -2.17 13.48 6.51
C VAL A 113 -3.25 14.26 7.24
N GLY A 114 -3.41 13.96 8.52
CA GLY A 114 -4.42 14.62 9.31
C GLY A 114 -4.15 16.09 9.51
N SER A 115 -2.88 16.48 9.62
CA SER A 115 -2.58 17.87 9.80
C SER A 115 -2.93 18.68 8.58
N GLU A 116 -2.97 18.09 7.44
CA GLU A 116 -3.34 18.81 6.25
C GLU A 116 -4.81 18.96 6.09
N GLN A 117 -5.58 18.13 6.76
CA GLN A 117 -6.98 18.16 6.60
C GLN A 117 -7.64 19.44 6.97
N PRO A 118 -7.33 20.01 8.08
CA PRO A 118 -8.04 21.18 8.54
C PRO A 118 -7.89 22.34 7.62
N VAL A 119 -6.99 22.25 6.85
CA VAL A 119 -6.83 23.30 5.95
C VAL A 119 -7.88 23.41 5.00
N ASN A 120 -8.49 22.82 4.85
CA ASN A 120 -9.41 22.78 4.01
C ASN A 120 -10.22 23.74 3.86
N HIS A 121 -9.83 24.21 4.11
CA HIS A 121 -10.27 24.96 4.03
C HIS A 121 -10.32 25.71 3.39
N PRO A 122 -10.34 25.93 3.14
CA PRO A 122 -10.36 26.59 2.58
C PRO A 122 -10.42 27.03 1.76
N GLU A 123 -10.48 27.15 1.61
CA GLU A 123 -10.55 27.60 1.07
C GLU A 123 -10.67 28.09 0.52
N PRO A 124 -10.75 28.31 0.38
CA PRO A 124 -10.82 28.85 -0.18
C PRO A 124 -10.91 29.37 -0.79
N VAL A 125 -10.97 29.58 -0.72
CA VAL A 125 -11.01 30.14 -1.10
C VAL A 125 -10.97 30.64 -1.79
N HIS A 126 -11.05 30.82 -1.97
CA HIS A 126 -11.00 31.40 -2.51
C HIS A 126 -11.45 31.90 -2.87
N ALA A 127 -11.77 31.90 -2.88
CA ALA A 127 -12.07 32.46 -3.10
C ALA A 127 -12.18 32.97 -3.42
#